data_0370bb4f58b97570bcef6898d9ce18cb
#
_entry.id   0370bb4f58b97570bcef6898d9ce18cb
#
_cell.length_a   1.000
_cell.length_b   1.000
_cell.length_c   1.000
_cell.angle_alpha   90.00
_cell.angle_beta   90.00
_cell.angle_gamma   90.00
#
_symmetry.space_group_name_H-M   'P 1'
#
loop_
_entity.id
_entity.type
_entity.pdbx_description
1 polymer ?
#
loop_
_entity_poly.entity_id
_entity_poly.type
_entity_poly.pdbx_seq_one_letter_code
_entity_poly.pdbx_strand_id
1 'polypeptide(L)'
;MYLILQDNDVSRYIVEAVEEDNPEVTVIYQPAMIRMEQENLMVVKRETVEEKLGRDWDVQELHLNLISLGGNVDEDEDRLELSWVL
;
A
#
# COMPACT_ATOMS: atom_id res chain seq x y z
N MET A 1 -12.40 0.86 1.00
CA MET A 1 -11.44 0.73 -0.12
C MET A 1 -10.40 -0.33 0.19
N TYR A 2 -9.74 -0.82 -0.82
CA TYR A 2 -8.79 -1.91 -0.66
C TYR A 2 -7.61 -1.77 -1.61
N LEU A 3 -6.51 -2.43 -1.22
CA LEU A 3 -5.29 -2.53 -2.01
C LEU A 3 -4.81 -3.98 -1.92
N ILE A 4 -4.65 -4.64 -3.06
CA ILE A 4 -4.21 -6.05 -3.11
C ILE A 4 -2.88 -6.11 -3.85
N LEU A 5 -1.87 -6.66 -3.18
CA LEU A 5 -0.52 -6.81 -3.73
C LEU A 5 -0.16 -8.29 -3.87
N GLN A 6 0.75 -8.61 -4.79
CA GLN A 6 1.36 -9.93 -4.86
C GLN A 6 2.16 -10.17 -3.58
N ASP A 7 2.10 -11.39 -3.05
CA ASP A 7 2.85 -11.73 -1.85
C ASP A 7 4.32 -12.02 -2.20
N ASN A 8 5.18 -11.05 -1.90
CA ASN A 8 6.62 -11.18 -2.04
C ASN A 8 7.29 -10.30 -0.99
N ASP A 9 8.63 -10.34 -0.92
CA ASP A 9 9.35 -9.62 0.11
C ASP A 9 9.11 -8.12 0.07
N VAL A 10 9.15 -7.51 -1.12
CA VAL A 10 8.91 -6.07 -1.26
C VAL A 10 7.51 -5.70 -0.81
N SER A 11 6.50 -6.46 -1.22
CA SER A 11 5.12 -6.22 -0.81
C SER A 11 4.94 -6.30 0.69
N ARG A 12 5.63 -7.23 1.35
CA ARG A 12 5.54 -7.35 2.82
C ARG A 12 6.10 -6.14 3.53
N TYR A 13 7.17 -5.53 3.01
CA TYR A 13 7.66 -4.27 3.54
C TYR A 13 6.70 -3.12 3.30
N ILE A 14 6.05 -3.10 2.13
CA ILE A 14 5.00 -2.11 1.85
C ILE A 14 3.85 -2.26 2.84
N VAL A 15 3.44 -3.50 3.13
CA VAL A 15 2.39 -3.76 4.12
C VAL A 15 2.78 -3.23 5.50
N GLU A 16 4.02 -3.45 5.94
CA GLU A 16 4.49 -2.91 7.21
C GLU A 16 4.39 -1.38 7.25
N ALA A 17 4.76 -0.72 6.15
CA ALA A 17 4.67 0.73 6.05
C ALA A 17 3.21 1.21 6.11
N VAL A 18 2.32 0.51 5.41
CA VAL A 18 0.89 0.84 5.41
C VAL A 18 0.30 0.67 6.81
N GLU A 19 0.67 -0.40 7.51
CA GLU A 19 0.20 -0.62 8.88
C GLU A 19 0.66 0.49 9.84
N GLU A 20 1.88 0.98 9.66
CA GLU A 20 2.40 2.07 10.48
C GLU A 20 1.65 3.38 10.24
N ASP A 21 1.39 3.71 8.98
CA ASP A 21 0.76 4.98 8.62
C ASP A 21 -0.77 4.93 8.64
N ASN A 22 -1.36 3.73 8.72
CA ASN A 22 -2.81 3.52 8.73
C ASN A 22 -3.15 2.53 9.85
N PRO A 23 -3.17 2.98 11.11
CA PRO A 23 -3.32 2.08 12.25
C PRO A 23 -4.62 1.28 12.29
N GLU A 24 -5.64 1.68 11.52
CA GLU A 24 -6.92 0.97 11.45
C GLU A 24 -7.01 0.01 10.28
N VAL A 25 -5.95 -0.12 9.48
CA VAL A 25 -5.98 -0.99 8.31
C VAL A 25 -6.14 -2.47 8.72
N THR A 26 -6.97 -3.20 7.98
CA THR A 26 -7.09 -4.64 8.12
C THR A 26 -6.25 -5.30 7.04
N VAL A 27 -5.37 -6.22 7.44
CA VAL A 27 -4.50 -6.95 6.52
C VAL A 27 -4.91 -8.41 6.50
N ILE A 28 -5.17 -8.93 5.31
CA ILE A 28 -5.62 -10.30 5.11
C ILE A 28 -4.63 -10.99 4.16
N TYR A 29 -3.99 -12.05 4.63
CA TYR A 29 -3.09 -12.86 3.80
C TYR A 29 -3.87 -13.97 3.14
N GLN A 30 -3.77 -14.05 1.82
CA GLN A 30 -4.41 -15.07 1.00
C GLN A 30 -3.32 -15.76 0.16
N PRO A 31 -3.60 -16.93 -0.43
CA PRO A 31 -2.61 -17.57 -1.30
C PRO A 31 -2.13 -16.62 -2.40
N ALA A 32 -0.82 -16.37 -2.43
CA ALA A 32 -0.13 -15.54 -3.41
C ALA A 32 -0.51 -14.05 -3.39
N MET A 33 -1.30 -13.58 -2.41
CA MET A 33 -1.69 -12.17 -2.36
C MET A 33 -1.88 -11.67 -0.94
N ILE A 34 -1.79 -10.35 -0.77
CA ILE A 34 -2.01 -9.67 0.49
C ILE A 34 -3.05 -8.59 0.24
N ARG A 35 -4.15 -8.63 0.99
CA ARG A 35 -5.24 -7.66 0.87
C ARG A 35 -5.23 -6.73 2.07
N MET A 36 -5.24 -5.42 1.80
CA MET A 36 -5.33 -4.38 2.81
C MET A 36 -6.63 -3.62 2.61
N GLU A 37 -7.39 -3.43 3.68
CA GLU A 37 -8.70 -2.77 3.63
C GLU A 37 -8.82 -1.70 4.70
N GLN A 38 -9.45 -0.58 4.35
CA GLN A 38 -9.73 0.51 5.27
C GLN A 38 -10.90 1.33 4.75
N GLU A 39 -11.78 1.79 5.65
CA GLU A 39 -12.94 2.59 5.25
C GLU A 39 -12.58 4.03 4.94
N ASN A 40 -11.63 4.59 5.69
CA ASN A 40 -11.18 5.95 5.51
C ASN A 40 -10.00 6.03 4.56
N LEU A 41 -9.52 7.23 4.30
CA LEU A 41 -8.34 7.47 3.49
C LEU A 41 -7.21 6.50 3.85
N MET A 42 -6.67 5.81 2.85
CA MET A 42 -5.51 4.95 3.02
C MET A 42 -4.32 5.60 2.32
N VAL A 43 -3.19 5.69 3.00
CA VAL A 43 -1.99 6.31 2.44
C VAL A 43 -0.81 5.36 2.44
N VAL A 44 -0.08 5.33 1.33
CA VAL A 44 1.21 4.62 1.21
C VAL A 44 2.27 5.70 1.01
N LYS A 45 3.11 5.90 2.00
CA LYS A 45 4.14 6.94 1.96
C LYS A 45 5.48 6.37 1.53
N ARG A 46 6.11 7.02 0.55
CA ARG A 46 7.44 6.63 0.09
C ARG A 46 8.45 6.57 1.24
N GLU A 47 8.46 7.60 2.07
CA GLU A 47 9.40 7.69 3.19
C GLU A 47 9.30 6.49 4.13
N THR A 48 8.09 6.07 4.47
CA THR A 48 7.89 4.95 5.37
C THR A 48 8.30 3.64 4.71
N VAL A 49 7.97 3.45 3.42
CA VAL A 49 8.37 2.25 2.68
C VAL A 49 9.89 2.17 2.59
N GLU A 50 10.57 3.28 2.29
CA GLU A 50 12.03 3.32 2.24
C GLU A 50 12.66 2.95 3.56
N GLU A 51 12.07 3.40 4.66
CA GLU A 51 12.52 3.05 5.99
C GLU A 51 12.44 1.53 6.23
N LYS A 52 11.34 0.92 5.82
CA LYS A 52 11.16 -0.54 6.00
C LYS A 52 12.04 -1.35 5.07
N LEU A 53 12.21 -0.92 3.81
CA LEU A 53 13.04 -1.60 2.83
C LEU A 53 14.53 -1.40 3.09
N GLY A 54 14.92 -0.28 3.68
CA GLY A 54 16.33 0.08 3.86
C GLY A 54 17.00 0.53 2.56
N ARG A 55 16.22 0.99 1.58
CA ARG A 55 16.72 1.51 0.30
C ARG A 55 15.76 2.52 -0.30
N ASP A 56 16.22 3.24 -1.31
CA ASP A 56 15.35 4.13 -2.07
C ASP A 56 14.23 3.34 -2.74
N TRP A 57 13.05 3.92 -2.78
CA TRP A 57 11.87 3.33 -3.39
C TRP A 57 11.08 4.40 -4.11
N ASP A 58 10.58 4.06 -5.29
CA ASP A 58 9.73 4.94 -6.09
C ASP A 58 8.28 4.49 -5.91
N VAL A 59 7.36 5.43 -5.67
CA VAL A 59 5.94 5.12 -5.51
C VAL A 59 5.41 4.32 -6.70
N GLN A 60 5.91 4.57 -7.90
CA GLN A 60 5.52 3.82 -9.09
C GLN A 60 5.88 2.33 -9.02
N GLU A 61 6.85 1.96 -8.19
CA GLU A 61 7.20 0.55 -8.00
C GLU A 61 6.06 -0.25 -7.36
N LEU A 62 5.12 0.43 -6.70
CA LEU A 62 3.93 -0.22 -6.15
C LEU A 62 3.18 -0.97 -7.26
N HIS A 63 3.10 -0.37 -8.44
CA HIS A 63 2.36 -0.94 -9.57
C HIS A 63 2.95 -2.26 -10.07
N LEU A 64 4.23 -2.51 -9.83
CA LEU A 64 4.87 -3.78 -10.19
C LEU A 64 4.30 -4.95 -9.39
N ASN A 65 3.81 -4.67 -8.19
CA ASN A 65 3.27 -5.68 -7.29
C ASN A 65 1.75 -5.62 -7.16
N LEU A 66 1.13 -4.66 -7.83
CA LEU A 66 -0.30 -4.40 -7.70
C LEU A 66 -1.11 -5.46 -8.45
N ILE A 67 -2.05 -6.08 -7.74
CA ILE A 67 -3.03 -7.00 -8.34
C ILE A 67 -4.32 -6.22 -8.61
N SER A 68 -4.83 -5.50 -7.61
CA SER A 68 -6.07 -4.76 -7.73
C SER A 68 -6.16 -3.69 -6.65
N LEU A 69 -6.95 -2.67 -6.91
CA LEU A 69 -7.29 -1.67 -5.91
C LEU A 69 -8.72 -1.19 -6.10
N GLY A 70 -9.34 -0.75 -5.02
CA GLY A 70 -10.67 -0.16 -5.04
C GLY A 70 -10.66 1.15 -4.30
N GLY A 71 -11.15 2.20 -4.97
CA GLY A 71 -11.14 3.56 -4.48
C GLY A 71 -10.60 4.51 -5.54
N ASN A 72 -10.58 5.78 -5.20
CA ASN A 72 -10.01 6.80 -6.05
C ASN A 72 -8.53 6.96 -5.71
N VAL A 73 -7.67 6.90 -6.73
CA VAL A 73 -6.21 6.97 -6.55
C VAL A 73 -5.72 8.39 -6.79
N ASP A 74 -4.92 8.89 -5.85
CA ASP A 74 -4.19 10.14 -6.01
C ASP A 74 -2.71 9.81 -5.71
N GLU A 75 -1.86 9.92 -6.72
CA GLU A 75 -0.47 9.51 -6.64
C GLU A 75 0.46 10.65 -7.00
N ASP A 76 1.50 10.86 -6.19
CA ASP A 76 2.59 11.78 -6.52
C ASP A 76 3.94 11.12 -6.16
N GLU A 77 5.02 11.89 -6.19
CA GLU A 77 6.37 11.37 -5.93
C GLU A 77 6.54 10.85 -4.51
N ASP A 78 5.76 11.35 -3.55
CA ASP A 78 5.96 11.10 -2.14
C ASP A 78 4.99 10.08 -1.58
N ARG A 79 3.82 9.91 -2.20
CA ARG A 79 2.80 9.01 -1.67
C ARG A 79 1.74 8.63 -2.69
N LEU A 80 1.03 7.56 -2.35
CA LEU A 80 -0.19 7.15 -3.05
C LEU A 80 -1.30 7.16 -2.02
N GLU A 81 -2.43 7.78 -2.35
CA GLU A 81 -3.60 7.83 -1.49
C GLU A 81 -4.78 7.15 -2.17
N LEU A 82 -5.52 6.37 -1.39
CA LEU A 82 -6.81 5.82 -1.80
C LEU A 82 -7.90 6.51 -0.99
N SER A 83 -8.93 6.97 -1.68
CA SER A 83 -10.06 7.64 -1.03
C SER A 83 -11.35 7.31 -1.78
N TRP A 84 -12.49 7.61 -1.16
CA TRP A 84 -13.76 7.51 -1.88
C TRP A 84 -14.04 8.78 -2.64
N VAL A 85 -14.57 8.63 -3.85
CA VAL A 85 -15.04 9.76 -4.64
C VAL A 85 -16.45 10.09 -4.17
N LEU A 86 -16.64 11.33 -3.81
CA LEU A 86 -17.96 11.84 -3.41
C LEU A 86 -18.63 12.55 -4.59
#